data_d82cbab7b7f94a3a1b5c3ba8da95daf0
#
_entry.id   d82cbab7b7f94a3a1b5c3ba8da95daf0
#
_cell.length_a   1.000
_cell.length_b   1.000
_cell.length_c   1.000
_cell.angle_alpha   90.00
_cell.angle_beta   90.00
_cell.angle_gamma   90.00
#
_symmetry.space_group_name_H-M   'P 1'
#
loop_
_entity.id
_entity.type
_entity.pdbx_description
1 polymer ?
#
loop_
_entity_poly.entity_id
_entity_poly.type
_entity_poly.pdbx_seq_one_letter_code
_entity_poly.pdbx_strand_id
1 'polypeptide(L)'
;MQTPRANYLLSCGGCHGLNGVSNSRLVPDLKDQVGFFLNLPEGRGYLGRLPNVAFSITTDEALTGLLNYMVFTLGGASVPKGTKPYTLREVSQLRRQPLTEVSLVQMRQHMVRVLIDQDHATTNLRRYGENDYRSPPSPQDQ
;
A
#
# COMPACT_ATOMS: atom_id res chain seq x y z
N MET A 1 -18.23 -10.57 13.70
CA MET A 1 -16.92 -10.33 13.05
C MET A 1 -17.13 -9.46 11.82
N GLN A 2 -16.41 -8.35 11.72
CA GLN A 2 -16.55 -7.47 10.57
C GLN A 2 -15.87 -8.09 9.34
N THR A 3 -16.43 -7.84 8.15
CA THR A 3 -15.81 -8.30 6.90
C THR A 3 -14.54 -7.52 6.58
N PRO A 4 -13.60 -8.08 5.80
CA PRO A 4 -12.40 -7.36 5.38
C PRO A 4 -12.70 -6.02 4.71
N ARG A 5 -13.75 -5.96 3.89
CA ARG A 5 -14.20 -4.71 3.27
C ARG A 5 -14.67 -3.68 4.31
N ALA A 6 -15.43 -4.11 5.31
CA ALA A 6 -15.87 -3.20 6.38
C ALA A 6 -14.68 -2.66 7.17
N ASN A 7 -13.72 -3.51 7.51
CA ASN A 7 -12.48 -3.10 8.17
C ASN A 7 -11.69 -2.11 7.30
N TYR A 8 -11.61 -2.35 6.00
CA TYR A 8 -10.97 -1.41 5.07
C TYR A 8 -11.66 -0.04 5.10
N LEU A 9 -12.98 0.00 4.98
CA LEU A 9 -13.72 1.25 4.96
C LEU A 9 -13.53 2.07 6.24
N LEU A 10 -13.47 1.40 7.38
CA LEU A 10 -13.29 2.06 8.68
C LEU A 10 -11.84 2.54 8.92
N SER A 11 -10.86 1.79 8.44
CA SER A 11 -9.45 2.04 8.77
C SER A 11 -8.68 2.76 7.67
N CYS A 12 -9.04 2.58 6.41
CA CYS A 12 -8.26 3.01 5.26
C CYS A 12 -9.07 3.81 4.23
N GLY A 13 -10.37 3.52 4.12
CA GLY A 13 -11.22 4.08 3.09
C GLY A 13 -11.39 5.60 3.14
N GLY A 14 -11.22 6.20 4.33
CA GLY A 14 -11.29 7.66 4.49
C GLY A 14 -10.19 8.39 3.72
N CYS A 15 -9.00 7.79 3.61
CA CYS A 15 -7.87 8.35 2.88
C CYS A 15 -7.73 7.75 1.48
N HIS A 16 -7.85 6.42 1.35
CA HIS A 16 -7.64 5.72 0.08
C HIS A 16 -8.90 5.60 -0.78
N GLY A 17 -10.03 6.12 -0.32
CA GLY A 17 -11.30 6.04 -1.03
C GLY A 17 -12.05 4.73 -0.83
N LEU A 18 -13.32 4.72 -1.17
CA LEU A 18 -14.21 3.56 -0.93
C LEU A 18 -13.80 2.33 -1.73
N ASN A 19 -13.19 2.52 -2.89
CA ASN A 19 -12.77 1.47 -3.82
C ASN A 19 -11.27 1.50 -4.12
N GLY A 20 -10.47 2.09 -3.25
CA GLY A 20 -9.02 2.21 -3.46
C GLY A 20 -8.60 3.33 -4.41
N VAL A 21 -9.52 4.22 -4.78
CA VAL A 21 -9.23 5.42 -5.57
C VAL A 21 -9.28 6.63 -4.65
N SER A 22 -8.12 7.26 -4.45
CA SER A 22 -7.97 8.40 -3.55
C SER A 22 -8.46 9.71 -4.19
N ASN A 23 -9.05 10.57 -3.38
CA ASN A 23 -9.39 11.95 -3.77
C ASN A 23 -8.24 12.93 -3.49
N SER A 24 -7.15 12.48 -2.88
CA SER A 24 -6.01 13.31 -2.50
C SER A 24 -4.77 12.97 -3.32
N ARG A 25 -4.03 13.98 -3.74
CA ARG A 25 -2.71 13.80 -4.39
C ARG A 25 -1.65 13.24 -3.42
N LEU A 26 -1.87 13.38 -2.12
CA LEU A 26 -0.93 12.94 -1.09
C LEU A 26 -1.10 11.46 -0.74
N VAL A 27 -2.23 10.87 -1.09
CA VAL A 27 -2.54 9.46 -0.79
C VAL A 27 -2.62 8.68 -2.09
N PRO A 28 -1.80 7.64 -2.25
CA PRO A 28 -1.77 6.88 -3.49
C PRO A 28 -3.04 6.04 -3.69
N ASP A 29 -3.42 5.85 -4.95
CA ASP A 29 -4.47 4.92 -5.33
C ASP A 29 -4.00 3.48 -5.08
N LEU A 30 -4.84 2.66 -4.46
CA LEU A 30 -4.57 1.23 -4.29
C LEU A 30 -5.07 0.42 -5.49
N LYS A 31 -6.18 0.86 -6.09
CA LYS A 31 -6.85 0.12 -7.16
C LYS A 31 -5.92 -0.11 -8.35
N ASP A 32 -5.77 -1.39 -8.71
CA ASP A 32 -4.96 -1.86 -9.84
C ASP A 32 -3.49 -1.41 -9.82
N GLN A 33 -2.98 -0.99 -8.66
CA GLN A 33 -1.61 -0.49 -8.52
C GLN A 33 -0.84 -1.08 -7.34
N VAL A 34 -1.46 -1.26 -6.18
CA VAL A 34 -0.74 -1.71 -4.98
C VAL A 34 -0.09 -3.08 -5.14
N GLY A 35 -0.65 -3.94 -5.96
CA GLY A 35 -0.13 -5.29 -6.21
C GLY A 35 1.21 -5.30 -6.95
N PHE A 36 1.59 -4.25 -7.65
CA PHE A 36 2.89 -4.18 -8.34
C PHE A 36 4.07 -4.35 -7.37
N PHE A 37 3.95 -3.87 -6.13
CA PHE A 37 4.99 -4.00 -5.12
C PHE A 37 5.35 -5.46 -4.81
N LEU A 38 4.44 -6.40 -5.04
CA LEU A 38 4.68 -7.83 -4.82
C LEU A 38 5.66 -8.45 -5.84
N ASN A 39 6.04 -7.72 -6.89
CA ASN A 39 7.12 -8.13 -7.79
C ASN A 39 8.51 -8.00 -7.18
N LEU A 40 8.65 -7.21 -6.12
CA LEU A 40 9.92 -6.99 -5.44
C LEU A 40 10.03 -7.89 -4.20
N PRO A 41 11.22 -8.45 -3.90
CA PRO A 41 11.40 -9.28 -2.72
C PRO A 41 10.98 -8.58 -1.42
N GLU A 42 11.29 -7.28 -1.29
CA GLU A 42 10.96 -6.47 -0.12
C GLU A 42 9.53 -5.92 -0.11
N GLY A 43 8.83 -5.94 -1.25
CA GLY A 43 7.55 -5.27 -1.41
C GLY A 43 6.45 -5.85 -0.53
N ARG A 44 6.41 -7.16 -0.42
CA ARG A 44 5.44 -7.85 0.43
C ARG A 44 5.60 -7.46 1.91
N GLY A 45 6.83 -7.47 2.40
CA GLY A 45 7.14 -7.03 3.75
C GLY A 45 6.89 -5.54 3.96
N TYR A 46 7.23 -4.73 2.99
CA TYR A 46 6.99 -3.28 3.01
C TYR A 46 5.52 -2.96 3.28
N LEU A 47 4.60 -3.55 2.54
CA LEU A 47 3.17 -3.29 2.68
C LEU A 47 2.63 -3.65 4.08
N GLY A 48 3.10 -4.76 4.66
CA GLY A 48 2.69 -5.20 6.00
C GLY A 48 3.38 -4.46 7.15
N ARG A 49 4.49 -3.79 6.88
CA ARG A 49 5.32 -3.09 7.88
C ARG A 49 5.13 -1.57 7.86
N LEU A 50 4.34 -1.03 6.94
CA LEU A 50 3.99 0.40 6.95
C LEU A 50 3.40 0.76 8.31
N PRO A 51 3.83 1.87 8.96
CA PRO A 51 3.36 2.21 10.31
C PRO A 51 1.84 2.26 10.44
N ASN A 52 1.16 2.87 9.48
CA ASN A 52 -0.31 2.95 9.51
C ASN A 52 -1.00 1.57 9.42
N VAL A 53 -0.32 0.59 8.85
CA VAL A 53 -0.79 -0.81 8.79
C VAL A 53 -0.41 -1.55 10.06
N ALA A 54 0.87 -1.53 10.43
CA ALA A 54 1.39 -2.25 11.58
C ALA A 54 0.75 -1.81 12.92
N PHE A 55 0.53 -0.50 13.08
CA PHE A 55 -0.06 0.08 14.29
C PHE A 55 -1.59 0.18 14.26
N SER A 56 -2.25 -0.33 13.22
CA SER A 56 -3.71 -0.30 13.16
C SER A 56 -4.32 -0.99 14.37
N ILE A 57 -5.38 -0.38 14.95
CA ILE A 57 -6.06 -0.90 16.14
C ILE A 57 -6.99 -2.03 15.72
N THR A 58 -6.41 -3.21 15.50
CA THR A 58 -7.17 -4.40 15.12
C THR A 58 -6.39 -5.67 15.47
N THR A 59 -7.06 -6.81 15.49
CA THR A 59 -6.42 -8.11 15.72
C THR A 59 -5.56 -8.53 14.52
N ASP A 60 -4.64 -9.46 14.72
CA ASP A 60 -3.81 -10.00 13.65
C ASP A 60 -4.67 -10.69 12.58
N GLU A 61 -5.74 -11.36 12.96
CA GLU A 61 -6.71 -12.00 12.05
C GLU A 61 -7.41 -10.97 11.19
N ALA A 62 -7.94 -9.91 11.79
CA ALA A 62 -8.62 -8.84 11.07
C ALA A 62 -7.66 -8.08 10.15
N LEU A 63 -6.43 -7.83 10.59
CA LEU A 63 -5.40 -7.20 9.77
C LEU A 63 -4.99 -8.09 8.59
N THR A 64 -4.91 -9.40 8.79
CA THR A 64 -4.63 -10.34 7.69
C THR A 64 -5.70 -10.27 6.62
N GLY A 65 -6.96 -10.30 7.01
CA GLY A 65 -8.08 -10.14 6.09
C GLY A 65 -8.06 -8.79 5.38
N LEU A 66 -7.77 -7.72 6.11
CA LEU A 66 -7.68 -6.36 5.57
C LEU A 66 -6.54 -6.23 4.54
N LEU A 67 -5.35 -6.72 4.84
CA LEU A 67 -4.21 -6.71 3.91
C LEU A 67 -4.53 -7.50 2.64
N ASN A 68 -5.09 -8.68 2.77
CA ASN A 68 -5.48 -9.48 1.62
C ASN A 68 -6.54 -8.78 0.77
N TYR A 69 -7.49 -8.10 1.39
CA TYR A 69 -8.49 -7.31 0.67
C TYR A 69 -7.84 -6.15 -0.09
N MET A 70 -7.00 -5.35 0.58
CA MET A 70 -6.33 -4.20 -0.03
C MET A 70 -5.42 -4.62 -1.19
N VAL A 71 -4.59 -5.64 -0.98
CA VAL A 71 -3.57 -6.02 -1.94
C VAL A 71 -4.16 -6.83 -3.09
N PHE A 72 -5.01 -7.81 -2.81
CA PHE A 72 -5.51 -8.73 -3.83
C PHE A 72 -6.83 -8.27 -4.45
N THR A 73 -7.78 -7.78 -3.65
CA THR A 73 -9.07 -7.34 -4.20
C THR A 73 -8.94 -5.96 -4.84
N LEU A 74 -8.43 -4.98 -4.10
CA LEU A 74 -8.25 -3.63 -4.67
C LEU A 74 -7.06 -3.59 -5.64
N GLY A 75 -5.99 -4.30 -5.36
CA GLY A 75 -4.83 -4.37 -6.24
C GLY A 75 -5.11 -5.02 -7.59
N GLY A 76 -6.06 -5.96 -7.64
CA GLY A 76 -6.61 -6.49 -8.89
C GLY A 76 -5.54 -6.98 -9.86
N ALA A 77 -5.58 -6.44 -11.08
CA ALA A 77 -4.68 -6.82 -12.16
C ALA A 77 -3.19 -6.52 -11.90
N SER A 78 -2.87 -5.66 -10.93
CA SER A 78 -1.48 -5.35 -10.58
C SER A 78 -0.78 -6.48 -9.81
N VAL A 79 -1.55 -7.41 -9.24
CA VAL A 79 -0.98 -8.53 -8.48
C VAL A 79 -0.32 -9.54 -9.41
N PRO A 80 0.97 -9.90 -9.19
CA PRO A 80 1.63 -10.91 -10.01
C PRO A 80 0.93 -12.27 -9.91
N LYS A 81 0.85 -12.98 -11.02
CA LYS A 81 0.28 -14.33 -11.07
C LYS A 81 1.02 -15.26 -10.11
N GLY A 82 0.27 -16.10 -9.41
CA GLY A 82 0.83 -17.08 -8.48
C GLY A 82 1.18 -16.50 -7.11
N THR A 83 0.93 -15.23 -6.85
CA THR A 83 1.15 -14.63 -5.54
C THR A 83 0.18 -15.23 -4.52
N LYS A 84 0.73 -15.74 -3.42
CA LYS A 84 -0.08 -16.31 -2.34
C LYS A 84 -0.62 -15.21 -1.42
N PRO A 85 -1.84 -15.35 -0.88
CA PRO A 85 -2.34 -14.45 0.14
C PRO A 85 -1.44 -14.38 1.36
N TYR A 86 -1.51 -13.26 2.08
CA TYR A 86 -0.87 -13.14 3.39
C TYR A 86 -1.48 -14.16 4.36
N THR A 87 -0.62 -14.80 5.16
CA THR A 87 -1.05 -15.67 6.24
C THR A 87 -1.09 -14.92 7.57
N LEU A 88 -1.88 -15.41 8.52
CA LEU A 88 -1.94 -14.87 9.88
C LEU A 88 -0.54 -14.78 10.52
N ARG A 89 0.25 -15.84 10.39
CA ARG A 89 1.59 -15.92 10.95
C ARG A 89 2.51 -14.84 10.35
N GLU A 90 2.45 -14.67 9.03
CA GLU A 90 3.24 -13.66 8.32
C GLU A 90 2.87 -12.25 8.77
N VAL A 91 1.59 -11.93 8.82
CA VAL A 91 1.09 -10.60 9.23
C VAL A 91 1.44 -10.32 10.68
N SER A 92 1.29 -11.30 11.57
CA SER A 92 1.69 -11.18 12.97
C SER A 92 3.17 -10.86 13.13
N GLN A 93 4.04 -11.45 12.31
CA GLN A 93 5.48 -11.17 12.32
C GLN A 93 5.79 -9.79 11.74
N LEU A 94 5.18 -9.42 10.61
CA LEU A 94 5.45 -8.16 9.93
C LEU A 94 5.06 -6.96 10.79
N ARG A 95 3.90 -6.97 11.41
CA ARG A 95 3.43 -5.85 12.23
C ARG A 95 4.26 -5.58 13.47
N ARG A 96 5.04 -6.57 13.92
CA ARG A 96 5.99 -6.41 15.05
C ARG A 96 7.29 -5.72 14.66
N GLN A 97 7.51 -5.50 13.36
CA GLN A 97 8.71 -4.87 12.81
C GLN A 97 8.33 -3.67 11.94
N PRO A 98 7.62 -2.67 12.48
CA PRO A 98 7.19 -1.51 11.70
C PRO A 98 8.39 -0.73 11.16
N LEU A 99 8.23 -0.14 9.98
CA LEU A 99 9.24 0.68 9.32
C LEU A 99 9.25 2.09 9.93
N THR A 100 9.84 2.27 11.10
CA THR A 100 9.85 3.54 11.84
C THR A 100 11.17 4.30 11.73
N GLU A 101 12.25 3.65 11.31
CA GLU A 101 13.60 4.23 11.27
C GLU A 101 14.10 4.51 9.85
N VAL A 102 13.22 4.42 8.86
CA VAL A 102 13.54 4.64 7.45
C VAL A 102 12.67 5.74 6.87
N SER A 103 13.16 6.42 5.84
CA SER A 103 12.33 7.31 5.04
C SER A 103 11.40 6.47 4.15
N LEU A 104 10.12 6.40 4.51
CA LEU A 104 9.11 5.68 3.73
C LEU A 104 8.96 6.25 2.33
N VAL A 105 9.07 7.57 2.21
CA VAL A 105 9.05 8.31 0.96
C VAL A 105 10.15 7.84 0.03
N GLN A 106 11.40 7.87 0.50
CA GLN A 106 12.56 7.45 -0.29
C GLN A 106 12.49 5.96 -0.65
N MET A 107 12.05 5.12 0.28
CA MET A 107 11.90 3.70 0.06
C MET A 107 10.85 3.42 -1.03
N ARG A 108 9.71 4.09 -0.97
CA ARG A 108 8.66 3.97 -1.98
C ARG A 108 9.12 4.46 -3.35
N GLN A 109 9.77 5.62 -3.41
CA GLN A 109 10.31 6.16 -4.65
C GLN A 109 11.32 5.21 -5.30
N HIS A 110 12.19 4.62 -4.49
CA HIS A 110 13.15 3.62 -4.98
C HIS A 110 12.45 2.39 -5.56
N MET A 111 11.49 1.81 -4.84
CA MET A 111 10.75 0.65 -5.32
C MET A 111 9.96 0.95 -6.60
N VAL A 112 9.32 2.11 -6.68
CA VAL A 112 8.59 2.55 -7.88
C VAL A 112 9.52 2.64 -9.09
N ARG A 113 10.69 3.22 -8.93
CA ARG A 113 11.69 3.28 -10.02
C ARG A 113 12.11 1.90 -10.49
N VAL A 114 12.42 1.00 -9.56
CA VAL A 114 12.82 -0.38 -9.89
C VAL A 114 11.69 -1.09 -10.63
N LEU A 115 10.46 -0.97 -10.16
CA LEU A 115 9.29 -1.60 -10.79
C LEU A 115 9.08 -1.13 -12.24
N ILE A 116 9.25 0.15 -12.49
CA ILE A 116 9.14 0.73 -13.84
C ILE A 116 10.32 0.29 -14.72
N ASP A 117 11.54 0.39 -14.20
CA ASP A 117 12.76 0.04 -14.95
C ASP A 117 12.84 -1.44 -15.30
N GLN A 118 12.23 -2.31 -14.50
CA GLN A 118 12.13 -3.75 -14.75
C GLN A 118 10.87 -4.16 -15.50
N ASP A 119 10.11 -3.21 -16.04
CA ASP A 119 8.84 -3.44 -16.76
C ASP A 119 7.77 -4.19 -15.96
N HIS A 120 7.85 -4.16 -14.62
CA HIS A 120 6.81 -4.74 -13.75
C HIS A 120 5.60 -3.83 -13.61
N ALA A 121 5.76 -2.54 -13.87
CA ALA A 121 4.70 -1.55 -13.75
C ALA A 121 4.77 -0.53 -14.87
N THR A 122 3.63 0.09 -15.17
CA THR A 122 3.56 1.19 -16.13
C THR A 122 4.15 2.48 -15.55
N THR A 123 4.51 3.42 -16.42
CA THR A 123 5.01 4.74 -16.02
C THR A 123 4.02 5.52 -15.16
N ASN A 124 2.73 5.17 -15.20
CA ASN A 124 1.70 5.77 -14.34
C ASN A 124 1.95 5.52 -12.84
N LEU A 125 2.69 4.47 -12.49
CA LEU A 125 3.07 4.19 -11.10
C LEU A 125 3.99 5.29 -10.52
N ARG A 126 4.58 6.16 -11.34
CA ARG A 126 5.36 7.30 -10.87
C ARG A 126 4.59 8.18 -9.90
N ARG A 127 3.27 8.26 -10.03
CA ARG A 127 2.41 9.00 -9.09
C ARG A 127 2.52 8.52 -7.65
N TYR A 128 2.85 7.24 -7.43
CA TYR A 128 3.16 6.71 -6.11
C TYR A 128 4.45 7.29 -5.53
N GLY A 129 5.42 7.63 -6.37
CA GLY A 129 6.67 8.27 -5.96
C GLY A 129 6.59 9.78 -5.89
N GLU A 130 5.67 10.40 -6.60
CA GLU A 130 5.50 11.86 -6.69
C GLU A 130 4.60 12.43 -5.60
N ASN A 131 3.76 11.60 -4.98
CA ASN A 131 2.82 12.01 -3.93
C ASN A 131 3.49 12.36 -2.61
N ASP A 132 4.79 12.46 -2.59
CA ASP A 132 5.56 12.65 -1.40
C ASP A 132 5.94 14.10 -1.20
N TYR A 133 5.41 14.66 -0.12
CA TYR A 133 5.94 15.84 0.56
C TYR A 133 6.60 16.87 -0.35
N ARG A 134 5.99 17.23 -1.44
CA ARG A 134 6.32 18.49 -2.05
C ARG A 134 5.67 19.57 -1.20
N SER A 135 6.46 20.59 -0.93
CA SER A 135 6.00 21.86 -0.37
C SER A 135 4.59 22.17 -0.87
N PRO A 136 3.71 22.68 -0.04
CA PRO A 136 2.39 23.10 -0.50
C PRO A 136 2.53 23.88 -1.81
N PRO A 137 1.62 23.69 -2.75
CA PRO A 137 1.68 24.41 -4.02
C PRO A 137 1.88 25.90 -3.73
N SER A 138 2.77 26.50 -4.45
CA SER A 138 3.00 27.93 -4.31
C SER A 138 1.67 28.66 -4.59
N PRO A 139 1.46 29.83 -4.00
CA PRO A 139 0.24 30.62 -4.26
C PRO A 139 -0.02 30.91 -5.75
N GLN A 140 0.96 30.65 -6.61
CA GLN A 140 0.87 30.84 -8.06
C GLN A 140 0.27 29.62 -8.80
N ASP A 141 0.11 28.47 -8.12
CA ASP A 141 -0.44 27.23 -8.68
C ASP A 141 -1.91 26.98 -8.29
N GLN A 142 -2.55 28.00 -7.70
CA GLN A 142 -3.98 27.94 -7.31
C GLN A 142 -4.88 28.64 -8.33
#